data_3c6afe8eae822435da62429745bd768b
#
_entry.id   3c6afe8eae822435da62429745bd768b
#
_cell.length_a   1.000
_cell.length_b   1.000
_cell.length_c   1.000
_cell.angle_alpha   90.00
_cell.angle_beta   90.00
_cell.angle_gamma   90.00
#
_symmetry.space_group_name_H-M   'P 1'
#
loop_
_entity.id
_entity.type
_entity.pdbx_description
1 polymer ?
#
loop_
_entity_poly.entity_id
_entity_poly.type
_entity_poly.pdbx_seq_one_letter_code
_entity_poly.pdbx_strand_id
1 'polypeptide(L)'
;MKHSYADLAGMIDHSLLHPTMTDAELEAGCRLSAQYRVASVCIKPYAVRQAAAWLRGSGVRVGCVIGFPHGSSATESKRYETELACRDGAEEIDMVINLGKALSGDWQFVEADVKAVCDEAHRHGAKVKVIFENDHLAQGGAGLGGDAFKRRLCEVCERAGADWVKTSTGYGFVKQADGSYNYKGATEHDLRLMRAACSDKVQVKAAGGVRDLDGLIKVRELGGTRCGATATAAMLDEFLRREAAGGTDVSSGNIGSGGY
;
A
#
# COMPACT_ATOMS: atom_id res chain seq x y z
N MET A 1 -21.38 2.63 15.76
CA MET A 1 -20.59 3.00 14.57
C MET A 1 -20.98 2.12 13.38
N LYS A 2 -20.82 2.59 12.14
CA LYS A 2 -21.14 1.84 10.91
C LYS A 2 -20.18 0.65 10.68
N HIS A 3 -18.95 0.74 11.21
CA HIS A 3 -17.91 -0.27 11.09
C HIS A 3 -17.49 -0.79 12.45
N SER A 4 -17.15 -2.06 12.56
CA SER A 4 -16.60 -2.65 13.79
C SER A 4 -15.11 -2.35 13.90
N TYR A 5 -14.56 -2.53 15.11
CA TYR A 5 -13.10 -2.50 15.34
C TYR A 5 -12.35 -3.44 14.39
N ALA A 6 -12.84 -4.68 14.26
CA ALA A 6 -12.23 -5.69 13.42
C ALA A 6 -12.23 -5.31 11.93
N ASP A 7 -13.30 -4.64 11.44
CA ASP A 7 -13.36 -4.14 10.07
C ASP A 7 -12.26 -3.12 9.79
N LEU A 8 -12.02 -2.19 10.73
CA LEU A 8 -11.05 -1.12 10.53
C LEU A 8 -9.61 -1.58 10.81
N ALA A 9 -9.37 -2.34 11.87
CA ALA A 9 -8.07 -2.95 12.14
C ALA A 9 -7.63 -3.86 10.99
N GLY A 10 -8.56 -4.67 10.45
CA GLY A 10 -8.35 -5.54 9.29
C GLY A 10 -8.06 -4.83 7.97
N MET A 11 -8.15 -3.49 7.92
CA MET A 11 -7.70 -2.68 6.77
C MET A 11 -6.26 -2.20 6.89
N ILE A 12 -5.69 -2.15 8.09
CA ILE A 12 -4.40 -1.51 8.30
C ILE A 12 -3.25 -2.45 7.94
N ASP A 13 -2.39 -1.99 7.05
CA ASP A 13 -1.04 -2.51 6.86
C ASP A 13 -0.09 -1.56 7.61
N HIS A 14 0.38 -1.97 8.80
CA HIS A 14 1.26 -1.15 9.62
C HIS A 14 2.62 -0.98 8.95
N SER A 15 3.00 0.26 8.65
CA SER A 15 4.19 0.56 7.85
C SER A 15 5.46 0.64 8.71
N LEU A 16 6.44 -0.23 8.41
CA LEU A 16 7.75 -0.33 9.06
C LEU A 16 8.87 -0.11 8.02
N LEU A 17 8.73 0.96 7.21
CA LEU A 17 9.53 1.15 5.99
C LEU A 17 10.60 2.23 6.11
N HIS A 18 10.57 3.08 7.16
CA HIS A 18 11.56 4.16 7.26
C HIS A 18 13.00 3.57 7.24
N PRO A 19 13.91 4.12 6.42
CA PRO A 19 15.22 3.52 6.21
C PRO A 19 16.10 3.48 7.47
N THR A 20 15.85 4.36 8.43
CA THR A 20 16.64 4.44 9.68
C THR A 20 16.10 3.56 10.81
N MET A 21 14.96 2.86 10.61
CA MET A 21 14.42 1.98 11.66
C MET A 21 15.40 0.88 12.02
N THR A 22 15.69 0.81 13.31
CA THR A 22 16.50 -0.23 13.94
C THR A 22 15.71 -1.53 14.11
N ASP A 23 16.39 -2.65 14.37
CA ASP A 23 15.74 -3.94 14.64
C ASP A 23 14.78 -3.86 15.85
N ALA A 24 15.15 -3.10 16.89
CA ALA A 24 14.30 -2.89 18.06
C ALA A 24 12.99 -2.15 17.71
N GLU A 25 13.05 -1.15 16.84
CA GLU A 25 11.87 -0.43 16.36
C GLU A 25 11.00 -1.30 15.45
N LEU A 26 11.61 -2.15 14.61
CA LEU A 26 10.89 -3.12 13.79
C LEU A 26 10.16 -4.15 14.65
N GLU A 27 10.82 -4.69 15.69
CA GLU A 27 10.20 -5.60 16.65
C GLU A 27 9.05 -4.92 17.40
N ALA A 28 9.24 -3.71 17.90
CA ALA A 28 8.20 -2.95 18.58
C ALA A 28 6.98 -2.71 17.67
N GLY A 29 7.18 -2.37 16.41
CA GLY A 29 6.12 -2.22 15.41
C GLY A 29 5.36 -3.52 15.12
N CYS A 30 6.06 -4.65 15.06
CA CYS A 30 5.43 -5.97 14.91
C CYS A 30 4.57 -6.31 16.15
N ARG A 31 5.10 -6.09 17.37
CA ARG A 31 4.35 -6.31 18.62
C ARG A 31 3.11 -5.42 18.72
N LEU A 32 3.24 -4.14 18.36
CA LEU A 32 2.11 -3.22 18.26
C LEU A 32 1.05 -3.73 17.28
N SER A 33 1.49 -4.17 16.10
CA SER A 33 0.59 -4.72 15.08
C SER A 33 -0.18 -5.94 15.57
N ALA A 34 0.47 -6.84 16.31
CA ALA A 34 -0.16 -7.98 16.95
C ALA A 34 -1.17 -7.57 18.04
N GLN A 35 -0.81 -6.57 18.87
CA GLN A 35 -1.69 -6.03 19.92
C GLN A 35 -3.00 -5.48 19.32
N TYR A 36 -2.91 -4.70 18.26
CA TYR A 36 -4.05 -4.08 17.59
C TYR A 36 -4.75 -5.00 16.58
N ARG A 37 -4.22 -6.19 16.32
CA ARG A 37 -4.78 -7.19 15.38
C ARG A 37 -5.02 -6.61 13.99
N VAL A 38 -4.04 -5.88 13.46
CA VAL A 38 -4.12 -5.30 12.12
C VAL A 38 -4.01 -6.37 11.02
N ALA A 39 -4.29 -6.00 9.76
CA ALA A 39 -4.24 -6.94 8.65
C ALA A 39 -2.84 -7.49 8.40
N SER A 40 -1.85 -6.59 8.36
CA SER A 40 -0.44 -6.96 8.12
C SER A 40 0.52 -5.91 8.67
N VAL A 41 1.79 -6.28 8.79
CA VAL A 41 2.89 -5.32 8.74
C VAL A 41 3.34 -5.17 7.29
N CYS A 42 3.88 -4.01 6.92
CA CYS A 42 4.56 -3.81 5.64
C CYS A 42 6.03 -3.47 5.95
N ILE A 43 6.96 -4.37 5.61
CA ILE A 43 8.35 -4.31 6.08
C ILE A 43 9.37 -4.37 4.93
N LYS A 44 10.61 -4.05 5.22
CA LYS A 44 11.74 -4.12 4.27
C LYS A 44 12.19 -5.57 4.05
N PRO A 45 12.70 -5.94 2.87
CA PRO A 45 12.99 -7.33 2.50
C PRO A 45 13.90 -8.06 3.50
N TYR A 46 14.98 -7.42 3.97
CA TYR A 46 15.95 -8.05 4.89
C TYR A 46 15.37 -8.47 6.25
N ALA A 47 14.24 -7.86 6.66
CA ALA A 47 13.63 -8.06 7.98
C ALA A 47 12.45 -9.04 7.97
N VAL A 48 12.06 -9.58 6.80
CA VAL A 48 10.88 -10.46 6.67
C VAL A 48 10.95 -11.66 7.58
N ARG A 49 12.09 -12.36 7.63
CA ARG A 49 12.28 -13.56 8.48
C ARG A 49 12.11 -13.25 9.96
N GLN A 50 12.63 -12.11 10.41
CA GLN A 50 12.49 -11.66 11.80
C GLN A 50 11.04 -11.31 12.10
N ALA A 51 10.37 -10.54 11.21
CA ALA A 51 8.96 -10.19 11.36
C ALA A 51 8.06 -11.44 11.43
N ALA A 52 8.30 -12.44 10.56
CA ALA A 52 7.58 -13.71 10.60
C ALA A 52 7.76 -14.45 11.93
N ALA A 53 8.95 -14.36 12.52
CA ALA A 53 9.19 -14.95 13.85
C ALA A 53 8.45 -14.19 14.96
N TRP A 54 8.51 -12.84 14.96
CA TRP A 54 7.85 -12.00 15.97
C TRP A 54 6.32 -12.05 15.90
N LEU A 55 5.74 -12.25 14.71
CA LEU A 55 4.30 -12.28 14.47
C LEU A 55 3.69 -13.69 14.54
N ARG A 56 4.49 -14.71 14.79
CA ARG A 56 4.00 -16.10 14.83
C ARG A 56 2.83 -16.27 15.80
N GLY A 57 1.71 -16.77 15.28
CA GLY A 57 0.50 -17.03 16.07
C GLY A 57 -0.36 -15.79 16.37
N SER A 58 0.02 -14.60 15.92
CA SER A 58 -0.76 -13.37 16.12
C SER A 58 -1.94 -13.21 15.17
N GLY A 59 -1.92 -13.88 14.01
CA GLY A 59 -2.88 -13.69 12.91
C GLY A 59 -2.58 -12.48 12.03
N VAL A 60 -1.54 -11.68 12.33
CA VAL A 60 -1.09 -10.56 11.50
C VAL A 60 -0.14 -11.08 10.43
N ARG A 61 -0.40 -10.76 9.17
CA ARG A 61 0.42 -11.18 8.03
C ARG A 61 1.70 -10.37 7.91
N VAL A 62 2.71 -10.97 7.31
CA VAL A 62 3.93 -10.27 6.92
C VAL A 62 3.82 -9.84 5.47
N GLY A 63 3.79 -8.52 5.24
CA GLY A 63 3.91 -7.91 3.93
C GLY A 63 5.33 -7.40 3.68
N CYS A 64 5.81 -7.52 2.46
CA CYS A 64 7.15 -7.07 2.05
C CYS A 64 7.07 -6.16 0.83
N VAL A 65 7.87 -5.10 0.82
CA VAL A 65 8.02 -4.24 -0.36
C VAL A 65 9.04 -4.81 -1.34
N ILE A 66 8.78 -4.69 -2.65
CA ILE A 66 9.62 -5.22 -3.74
C ILE A 66 9.91 -4.12 -4.77
N GLY A 67 11.19 -4.00 -5.18
CA GLY A 67 11.62 -2.94 -6.08
C GLY A 67 11.41 -1.54 -5.52
N PHE A 68 11.39 -1.42 -4.22
CA PHE A 68 10.93 -0.24 -3.50
C PHE A 68 12.08 0.73 -3.16
N PRO A 69 11.85 2.07 -3.20
CA PRO A 69 10.58 2.73 -3.53
C PRO A 69 10.41 3.12 -5.00
N HIS A 70 11.42 2.98 -5.85
CA HIS A 70 11.44 3.60 -7.18
C HIS A 70 10.91 2.72 -8.32
N GLY A 71 10.77 1.42 -8.12
CA GLY A 71 10.29 0.48 -9.13
C GLY A 71 11.25 0.25 -10.32
N SER A 72 12.46 0.81 -10.27
CA SER A 72 13.42 0.84 -11.38
C SER A 72 14.37 -0.37 -11.46
N SER A 73 14.22 -1.33 -10.56
CA SER A 73 14.99 -2.60 -10.63
C SER A 73 14.59 -3.42 -11.86
N ALA A 74 15.51 -4.23 -12.38
CA ALA A 74 15.19 -5.18 -13.44
C ALA A 74 14.11 -6.18 -12.96
N THR A 75 13.28 -6.66 -13.90
CA THR A 75 12.19 -7.59 -13.60
C THR A 75 12.69 -8.85 -12.89
N GLU A 76 13.82 -9.40 -13.32
CA GLU A 76 14.44 -10.58 -12.71
C GLU A 76 14.85 -10.33 -11.26
N SER A 77 15.34 -9.11 -10.96
CA SER A 77 15.67 -8.71 -9.58
C SER A 77 14.43 -8.65 -8.71
N LYS A 78 13.33 -8.04 -9.19
CA LYS A 78 12.06 -7.99 -8.47
C LYS A 78 11.49 -9.39 -8.24
N ARG A 79 11.54 -10.25 -9.26
CA ARG A 79 11.09 -11.64 -9.14
C ARG A 79 11.89 -12.41 -8.09
N TYR A 80 13.23 -12.27 -8.10
CA TYR A 80 14.08 -12.95 -7.12
C TYR A 80 13.90 -12.38 -5.70
N GLU A 81 13.74 -11.07 -5.57
CA GLU A 81 13.41 -10.42 -4.28
C GLU A 81 12.07 -10.94 -3.74
N THR A 82 11.07 -11.14 -4.62
CA THR A 82 9.77 -11.75 -4.28
C THR A 82 9.94 -13.18 -3.78
N GLU A 83 10.70 -14.01 -4.50
CA GLU A 83 11.00 -15.39 -4.10
C GLU A 83 11.63 -15.44 -2.71
N LEU A 84 12.65 -14.62 -2.46
CA LEU A 84 13.32 -14.57 -1.15
C LEU A 84 12.37 -14.12 -0.05
N ALA A 85 11.58 -13.06 -0.28
CA ALA A 85 10.63 -12.57 0.69
C ALA A 85 9.58 -13.65 1.06
N CYS A 86 9.03 -14.34 0.07
CA CYS A 86 8.07 -15.42 0.32
C CYS A 86 8.69 -16.60 1.06
N ARG A 87 9.90 -17.00 0.72
CA ARG A 87 10.65 -18.07 1.43
C ARG A 87 10.97 -17.69 2.88
N ASP A 88 11.15 -16.41 3.15
CA ASP A 88 11.39 -15.88 4.50
C ASP A 88 10.09 -15.67 5.31
N GLY A 89 8.92 -15.84 4.68
CA GLY A 89 7.62 -15.83 5.35
C GLY A 89 6.71 -14.66 4.99
N ALA A 90 6.97 -13.93 3.91
CA ALA A 90 6.04 -12.93 3.42
C ALA A 90 4.80 -13.60 2.80
N GLU A 91 3.63 -13.12 3.21
CA GLU A 91 2.32 -13.54 2.71
C GLU A 91 1.69 -12.48 1.78
N GLU A 92 2.24 -11.27 1.78
CA GLU A 92 1.79 -10.16 0.94
C GLU A 92 3.02 -9.42 0.36
N ILE A 93 2.93 -9.07 -0.92
CA ILE A 93 4.01 -8.43 -1.68
C ILE A 93 3.52 -7.08 -2.21
N ASP A 94 4.16 -6.00 -1.82
CA ASP A 94 3.87 -4.64 -2.27
C ASP A 94 4.95 -4.21 -3.28
N MET A 95 4.75 -4.49 -4.58
CA MET A 95 5.71 -4.12 -5.63
C MET A 95 5.46 -2.71 -6.19
N VAL A 96 6.51 -2.05 -6.64
CA VAL A 96 6.41 -0.77 -7.37
C VAL A 96 6.56 -1.01 -8.87
N ILE A 97 5.69 -0.39 -9.69
CA ILE A 97 5.81 -0.43 -11.16
C ILE A 97 7.11 0.26 -11.62
N ASN A 98 7.57 -0.07 -12.82
CA ASN A 98 8.61 0.74 -13.47
C ASN A 98 7.99 2.00 -14.05
N LEU A 99 8.10 3.12 -13.29
CA LEU A 99 7.51 4.41 -13.66
C LEU A 99 8.00 4.92 -15.01
N GLY A 100 9.30 4.82 -15.28
CA GLY A 100 9.89 5.27 -16.54
C GLY A 100 9.32 4.53 -17.74
N LYS A 101 9.15 3.23 -17.64
CA LYS A 101 8.55 2.39 -18.68
C LYS A 101 7.06 2.71 -18.86
N ALA A 102 6.34 2.87 -17.77
CA ALA A 102 4.92 3.25 -17.82
C ALA A 102 4.74 4.62 -18.51
N LEU A 103 5.48 5.65 -18.09
CA LEU A 103 5.43 6.99 -18.68
C LEU A 103 5.85 7.02 -20.16
N SER A 104 6.72 6.10 -20.58
CA SER A 104 7.11 5.92 -21.99
C SER A 104 6.04 5.17 -22.81
N GLY A 105 4.98 4.67 -22.18
CA GLY A 105 3.93 3.88 -22.86
C GLY A 105 4.32 2.45 -23.20
N ASP A 106 5.40 1.92 -22.63
CA ASP A 106 5.82 0.54 -22.79
C ASP A 106 4.97 -0.40 -21.90
N TRP A 107 3.68 -0.45 -22.25
CA TRP A 107 2.67 -1.22 -21.50
C TRP A 107 2.96 -2.71 -21.48
N GLN A 108 3.59 -3.23 -22.54
CA GLN A 108 3.98 -4.63 -22.60
C GLN A 108 5.04 -4.95 -21.55
N PHE A 109 6.04 -4.08 -21.39
CA PHE A 109 7.04 -4.22 -20.32
C PHE A 109 6.38 -4.15 -18.95
N VAL A 110 5.52 -3.13 -18.70
CA VAL A 110 4.86 -2.95 -17.41
C VAL A 110 4.02 -4.18 -17.04
N GLU A 111 3.26 -4.72 -17.99
CA GLU A 111 2.45 -5.92 -17.77
C GLU A 111 3.32 -7.14 -17.48
N ALA A 112 4.41 -7.34 -18.22
CA ALA A 112 5.34 -8.45 -18.01
C ALA A 112 6.06 -8.34 -16.65
N ASP A 113 6.46 -7.12 -16.22
CA ASP A 113 7.11 -6.85 -14.94
C ASP A 113 6.18 -7.18 -13.75
N VAL A 114 4.93 -6.70 -13.82
CA VAL A 114 3.91 -6.99 -12.80
C VAL A 114 3.59 -8.48 -12.78
N LYS A 115 3.39 -9.08 -13.96
CA LYS A 115 3.06 -10.51 -14.07
C LYS A 115 4.14 -11.40 -13.50
N ALA A 116 5.41 -11.09 -13.73
CA ALA A 116 6.54 -11.87 -13.20
C ALA A 116 6.53 -11.91 -11.67
N VAL A 117 6.19 -10.80 -11.01
CA VAL A 117 6.06 -10.73 -9.55
C VAL A 117 4.80 -11.44 -9.07
N CYS A 118 3.66 -11.27 -9.77
CA CYS A 118 2.42 -11.96 -9.42
C CYS A 118 2.57 -13.48 -9.52
N ASP A 119 3.11 -13.98 -10.63
CA ASP A 119 3.32 -15.41 -10.84
C ASP A 119 4.25 -16.00 -9.76
N GLU A 120 5.31 -15.26 -9.39
CA GLU A 120 6.23 -15.69 -8.34
C GLU A 120 5.56 -15.74 -6.96
N ALA A 121 4.90 -14.65 -6.56
CA ALA A 121 4.22 -14.56 -5.28
C ALA A 121 3.10 -15.61 -5.14
N HIS A 122 2.27 -15.76 -6.17
CA HIS A 122 1.16 -16.72 -6.18
C HIS A 122 1.63 -18.18 -6.10
N ARG A 123 2.80 -18.52 -6.67
CA ARG A 123 3.40 -19.86 -6.48
C ARG A 123 3.69 -20.19 -5.01
N HIS A 124 3.94 -19.17 -4.20
CA HIS A 124 4.15 -19.29 -2.76
C HIS A 124 2.88 -19.07 -1.93
N GLY A 125 1.72 -18.84 -2.57
CA GLY A 125 0.45 -18.52 -1.90
C GLY A 125 0.35 -17.10 -1.36
N ALA A 126 1.32 -16.23 -1.67
CA ALA A 126 1.30 -14.83 -1.28
C ALA A 126 0.45 -13.98 -2.24
N LYS A 127 -0.04 -12.83 -1.76
CA LYS A 127 -0.86 -11.88 -2.50
C LYS A 127 -0.04 -10.67 -2.95
N VAL A 128 -0.41 -10.03 -4.08
CA VAL A 128 0.35 -8.91 -4.66
C VAL A 128 -0.46 -7.62 -4.67
N LYS A 129 0.19 -6.54 -4.20
CA LYS A 129 -0.31 -5.17 -4.28
C LYS A 129 0.64 -4.36 -5.17
N VAL A 130 0.12 -3.74 -6.22
CA VAL A 130 0.91 -3.01 -7.21
C VAL A 130 0.84 -1.51 -6.95
N ILE A 131 1.98 -0.91 -6.61
CA ILE A 131 2.10 0.52 -6.30
C ILE A 131 2.28 1.31 -7.59
N PHE A 132 1.41 2.29 -7.82
CA PHE A 132 1.42 3.17 -9.01
C PHE A 132 2.30 4.39 -8.82
N GLU A 133 2.46 4.88 -7.59
CA GLU A 133 3.09 6.17 -7.26
C GLU A 133 2.37 7.34 -7.93
N ASN A 134 1.10 7.51 -7.58
CA ASN A 134 0.15 8.42 -8.25
C ASN A 134 0.61 9.87 -8.34
N ASP A 135 1.44 10.35 -7.41
CA ASP A 135 1.98 11.71 -7.43
C ASP A 135 2.84 11.97 -8.69
N HIS A 136 3.61 10.97 -9.14
CA HIS A 136 4.40 11.07 -10.38
C HIS A 136 3.53 10.93 -11.65
N LEU A 137 2.30 10.47 -11.53
CA LEU A 137 1.39 10.22 -12.65
C LEU A 137 0.33 11.31 -12.84
N ALA A 138 0.41 12.40 -12.08
CA ALA A 138 -0.60 13.46 -12.10
C ALA A 138 -0.79 14.09 -13.49
N GLN A 139 0.27 14.23 -14.28
CA GLN A 139 0.23 14.74 -15.64
C GLN A 139 -0.04 13.66 -16.70
N GLY A 140 0.04 12.38 -16.30
CA GLY A 140 -0.02 11.27 -17.22
C GLY A 140 1.25 11.10 -18.06
N GLY A 141 1.15 10.38 -19.17
CA GLY A 141 2.25 10.08 -20.08
C GLY A 141 1.76 9.32 -21.30
N ALA A 142 2.64 9.11 -22.30
CA ALA A 142 2.33 8.35 -23.51
C ALA A 142 1.06 8.81 -24.23
N GLY A 143 0.80 10.12 -24.25
CA GLY A 143 -0.39 10.71 -24.87
C GLY A 143 -1.68 10.61 -24.06
N LEU A 144 -1.64 10.08 -22.83
CA LEU A 144 -2.77 9.97 -21.91
C LEU A 144 -2.64 11.01 -20.79
N GLY A 145 -3.73 11.70 -20.46
CA GLY A 145 -3.82 12.50 -19.22
C GLY A 145 -3.84 11.64 -17.97
N GLY A 146 -3.55 12.22 -16.81
CA GLY A 146 -3.32 11.51 -15.55
C GLY A 146 -4.38 10.47 -15.19
N ASP A 147 -5.66 10.81 -15.31
CA ASP A 147 -6.76 9.88 -14.99
C ASP A 147 -6.83 8.71 -15.98
N ALA A 148 -6.73 8.99 -17.28
CA ALA A 148 -6.73 7.94 -18.31
C ALA A 148 -5.51 7.01 -18.16
N PHE A 149 -4.37 7.58 -17.78
CA PHE A 149 -3.14 6.83 -17.52
C PHE A 149 -3.31 5.86 -16.33
N LYS A 150 -3.85 6.34 -15.20
CA LYS A 150 -4.11 5.51 -14.02
C LYS A 150 -5.14 4.42 -14.30
N ARG A 151 -6.19 4.70 -15.09
CA ARG A 151 -7.15 3.68 -15.55
C ARG A 151 -6.45 2.60 -16.37
N ARG A 152 -5.58 3.00 -17.29
CA ARG A 152 -4.79 2.04 -18.08
C ARG A 152 -3.90 1.15 -17.22
N LEU A 153 -3.29 1.71 -16.16
CA LEU A 153 -2.51 0.92 -15.20
C LEU A 153 -3.39 -0.09 -14.44
N CYS A 154 -4.60 0.29 -14.02
CA CYS A 154 -5.52 -0.64 -13.39
C CYS A 154 -5.82 -1.84 -14.30
N GLU A 155 -6.12 -1.58 -15.58
CA GLU A 155 -6.36 -2.65 -16.58
C GLU A 155 -5.15 -3.57 -16.77
N VAL A 156 -3.95 -2.99 -16.86
CA VAL A 156 -2.69 -3.74 -16.99
C VAL A 156 -2.47 -4.62 -15.78
N CYS A 157 -2.61 -4.08 -14.57
CA CYS A 157 -2.43 -4.82 -13.32
C CYS A 157 -3.44 -5.95 -13.15
N GLU A 158 -4.70 -5.72 -13.52
CA GLU A 158 -5.73 -6.76 -13.47
C GLU A 158 -5.42 -7.93 -14.42
N ARG A 159 -4.99 -7.64 -15.67
CA ARG A 159 -4.57 -8.68 -16.61
C ARG A 159 -3.32 -9.43 -16.15
N ALA A 160 -2.41 -8.73 -15.47
CA ALA A 160 -1.19 -9.31 -14.90
C ALA A 160 -1.43 -10.16 -13.65
N GLY A 161 -2.65 -10.13 -13.09
CA GLY A 161 -3.03 -10.96 -11.94
C GLY A 161 -2.83 -10.31 -10.57
N ALA A 162 -2.71 -8.97 -10.49
CA ALA A 162 -2.60 -8.27 -9.21
C ALA A 162 -3.85 -8.48 -8.33
N ASP A 163 -3.65 -8.66 -7.02
CA ASP A 163 -4.76 -8.74 -6.05
C ASP A 163 -5.22 -7.35 -5.60
N TRP A 164 -4.31 -6.38 -5.55
CA TRP A 164 -4.60 -4.97 -5.27
C TRP A 164 -3.83 -4.04 -6.21
N VAL A 165 -4.44 -2.89 -6.47
CA VAL A 165 -3.74 -1.68 -6.92
C VAL A 165 -3.56 -0.74 -5.73
N LYS A 166 -2.39 -0.10 -5.61
CA LYS A 166 -2.02 0.75 -4.47
C LYS A 166 -1.58 2.12 -4.95
N THR A 167 -2.00 3.17 -4.24
CA THR A 167 -1.77 4.56 -4.67
C THR A 167 -0.30 4.98 -4.65
N SER A 168 0.42 4.71 -3.57
CA SER A 168 1.71 5.39 -3.30
C SER A 168 2.66 4.55 -2.46
N THR A 169 3.96 4.85 -2.54
CA THR A 169 4.98 4.31 -1.62
C THR A 169 5.03 5.04 -0.29
N GLY A 170 4.72 6.33 -0.28
CA GLY A 170 5.02 7.28 0.79
C GLY A 170 6.42 7.91 0.69
N TYR A 171 7.20 7.56 -0.32
CA TYR A 171 8.58 8.05 -0.58
C TYR A 171 8.73 8.68 -1.97
N GLY A 172 7.65 8.82 -2.72
CA GLY A 172 7.61 9.37 -4.07
C GLY A 172 7.55 10.89 -4.09
N PHE A 173 8.58 11.55 -3.60
CA PHE A 173 8.64 13.01 -3.54
C PHE A 173 8.75 13.63 -4.94
N VAL A 174 7.80 14.50 -5.26
CA VAL A 174 7.74 15.25 -6.53
C VAL A 174 8.26 16.67 -6.31
N LYS A 175 9.11 17.14 -7.21
CA LYS A 175 9.61 18.53 -7.20
C LYS A 175 8.47 19.48 -7.49
N GLN A 176 8.26 20.44 -6.60
CA GLN A 176 7.26 21.49 -6.72
C GLN A 176 7.81 22.70 -7.50
N ALA A 177 6.92 23.62 -7.90
CA ALA A 177 7.29 24.82 -8.64
C ALA A 177 8.23 25.75 -7.86
N ASP A 178 8.16 25.75 -6.54
CA ASP A 178 9.03 26.51 -5.62
C ASP A 178 10.39 25.82 -5.36
N GLY A 179 10.64 24.67 -5.99
CA GLY A 179 11.85 23.87 -5.82
C GLY A 179 11.86 22.92 -4.62
N SER A 180 10.85 22.99 -3.75
CA SER A 180 10.69 21.99 -2.66
C SER A 180 10.28 20.63 -3.21
N TYR A 181 10.40 19.60 -2.37
CA TYR A 181 9.93 18.25 -2.69
C TYR A 181 8.81 17.86 -1.74
N ASN A 182 7.69 17.42 -2.30
CA ASN A 182 6.52 17.00 -1.52
C ASN A 182 5.75 15.90 -2.26
N TYR A 183 4.81 15.24 -1.59
CA TYR A 183 3.85 14.31 -2.19
C TYR A 183 2.48 14.46 -1.53
N LYS A 184 1.41 14.10 -2.24
CA LYS A 184 0.04 14.10 -1.71
C LYS A 184 -0.33 12.75 -1.09
N GLY A 185 0.17 11.67 -1.67
CA GLY A 185 -0.19 10.31 -1.31
C GLY A 185 -1.58 9.92 -1.83
N ALA A 186 -2.33 9.17 -1.02
CA ALA A 186 -3.68 8.79 -1.36
C ALA A 186 -4.61 10.01 -1.38
N THR A 187 -5.42 10.14 -2.46
CA THR A 187 -6.46 11.17 -2.58
C THR A 187 -7.82 10.52 -2.78
N GLU A 188 -8.90 11.20 -2.38
CA GLU A 188 -10.28 10.72 -2.65
C GLU A 188 -10.51 10.48 -4.13
N HIS A 189 -10.02 11.41 -4.97
CA HIS A 189 -10.13 11.32 -6.41
C HIS A 189 -9.50 10.03 -6.94
N ASP A 190 -8.26 9.75 -6.56
CA ASP A 190 -7.55 8.56 -7.02
C ASP A 190 -8.18 7.25 -6.53
N LEU A 191 -8.64 7.22 -5.27
CA LEU A 191 -9.31 6.02 -4.74
C LEU A 191 -10.60 5.70 -5.49
N ARG A 192 -11.45 6.72 -5.77
CA ARG A 192 -12.67 6.55 -6.58
C ARG A 192 -12.34 6.10 -8.00
N LEU A 193 -11.33 6.72 -8.62
CA LEU A 193 -10.89 6.41 -9.97
C LEU A 193 -10.40 4.98 -10.07
N MET A 194 -9.47 4.58 -9.17
CA MET A 194 -8.88 3.24 -9.17
C MET A 194 -9.95 2.17 -8.86
N ARG A 195 -10.87 2.43 -7.90
CA ARG A 195 -11.96 1.49 -7.62
C ARG A 195 -12.89 1.31 -8.82
N ALA A 196 -13.24 2.42 -9.51
CA ALA A 196 -14.11 2.38 -10.69
C ALA A 196 -13.43 1.76 -11.93
N ALA A 197 -12.10 1.75 -11.97
CA ALA A 197 -11.32 1.20 -13.10
C ALA A 197 -11.00 -0.30 -12.95
N CYS A 198 -11.12 -0.86 -11.75
CA CYS A 198 -10.89 -2.28 -11.49
C CYS A 198 -12.21 -3.05 -11.38
N SER A 199 -12.21 -4.31 -11.78
CA SER A 199 -13.30 -5.23 -11.45
C SER A 199 -13.30 -5.60 -9.95
N ASP A 200 -14.30 -6.37 -9.50
CA ASP A 200 -14.37 -6.87 -8.11
C ASP A 200 -13.24 -7.87 -7.77
N LYS A 201 -12.50 -8.34 -8.75
CA LYS A 201 -11.35 -9.24 -8.53
C LYS A 201 -10.13 -8.52 -7.98
N VAL A 202 -9.98 -7.22 -8.29
CA VAL A 202 -8.86 -6.40 -7.86
C VAL A 202 -9.33 -5.37 -6.85
N GLN A 203 -8.68 -5.36 -5.70
CA GLN A 203 -8.98 -4.46 -4.60
C GLN A 203 -8.14 -3.18 -4.67
N VAL A 204 -8.44 -2.20 -3.81
CA VAL A 204 -7.72 -0.92 -3.77
C VAL A 204 -7.10 -0.72 -2.38
N LYS A 205 -5.80 -0.37 -2.36
CA LYS A 205 -5.07 0.02 -1.15
C LYS A 205 -4.70 1.51 -1.21
N ALA A 206 -5.09 2.24 -0.18
CA ALA A 206 -4.61 3.60 0.07
C ALA A 206 -3.24 3.55 0.76
N ALA A 207 -2.32 4.44 0.41
CA ALA A 207 -1.08 4.65 1.15
C ALA A 207 -0.59 6.09 1.00
N GLY A 208 0.02 6.63 2.06
CA GLY A 208 0.43 8.03 2.16
C GLY A 208 -0.70 8.96 2.60
N GLY A 209 -0.47 9.73 3.67
CA GLY A 209 -1.36 10.80 4.12
C GLY A 209 -2.58 10.40 4.96
N VAL A 210 -2.81 9.13 5.25
CA VAL A 210 -3.90 8.69 6.15
C VAL A 210 -3.34 8.56 7.57
N ARG A 211 -3.81 9.40 8.51
CA ARG A 211 -3.19 9.54 9.84
C ARG A 211 -4.16 9.44 11.01
N ASP A 212 -5.45 9.49 10.76
CA ASP A 212 -6.50 9.46 11.77
C ASP A 212 -7.61 8.46 11.42
N LEU A 213 -8.49 8.23 12.39
CA LEU A 213 -9.60 7.30 12.25
C LEU A 213 -10.57 7.72 11.14
N ASP A 214 -10.85 9.01 11.02
CA ASP A 214 -11.81 9.51 10.03
C ASP A 214 -11.28 9.31 8.61
N GLY A 215 -9.99 9.53 8.39
CA GLY A 215 -9.31 9.19 7.13
C GLY A 215 -9.37 7.71 6.80
N LEU A 216 -9.18 6.83 7.79
CA LEU A 216 -9.30 5.38 7.60
C LEU A 216 -10.73 4.96 7.21
N ILE A 217 -11.74 5.51 7.90
CA ILE A 217 -13.16 5.29 7.57
C ILE A 217 -13.45 5.80 6.16
N LYS A 218 -12.94 6.97 5.81
CA LYS A 218 -13.10 7.55 4.49
C LYS A 218 -12.50 6.67 3.39
N VAL A 219 -11.31 6.09 3.59
CA VAL A 219 -10.73 5.12 2.66
C VAL A 219 -11.69 3.96 2.42
N ARG A 220 -12.29 3.41 3.47
CA ARG A 220 -13.26 2.31 3.33
C ARG A 220 -14.50 2.71 2.55
N GLU A 221 -15.06 3.88 2.84
CA GLU A 221 -16.24 4.39 2.14
C GLU A 221 -16.00 4.65 0.65
N LEU A 222 -14.75 4.94 0.28
CA LEU A 222 -14.32 5.11 -1.11
C LEU A 222 -14.02 3.78 -1.82
N GLY A 223 -14.23 2.65 -1.15
CA GLY A 223 -14.00 1.31 -1.69
C GLY A 223 -12.59 0.77 -1.51
N GLY A 224 -11.75 1.44 -0.71
CA GLY A 224 -10.47 0.90 -0.29
C GLY A 224 -10.65 -0.23 0.74
N THR A 225 -9.93 -1.31 0.56
CA THR A 225 -9.96 -2.47 1.46
C THR A 225 -8.72 -2.58 2.32
N ARG A 226 -7.67 -1.81 2.01
CA ARG A 226 -6.43 -1.71 2.76
C ARG A 226 -5.95 -0.27 2.86
N CYS A 227 -5.26 0.01 3.94
CA CYS A 227 -4.63 1.30 4.20
C CYS A 227 -3.23 1.11 4.79
N GLY A 228 -2.20 1.62 4.11
CA GLY A 228 -0.85 1.69 4.65
C GLY A 228 -0.74 2.89 5.59
N ALA A 229 -0.44 2.65 6.87
CA ALA A 229 -0.37 3.70 7.88
C ALA A 229 0.69 3.41 8.96
N THR A 230 1.22 4.47 9.56
CA THR A 230 2.11 4.40 10.73
C THR A 230 1.36 4.71 12.03
N ALA A 231 0.22 5.42 11.95
CA ALA A 231 -0.55 5.92 13.10
C ALA A 231 -1.57 4.90 13.64
N THR A 232 -1.27 3.60 13.57
CA THR A 232 -2.18 2.50 13.94
C THR A 232 -2.78 2.68 15.33
N ALA A 233 -1.95 2.93 16.35
CA ALA A 233 -2.42 3.10 17.72
C ALA A 233 -3.39 4.29 17.84
N ALA A 234 -3.01 5.45 17.31
CA ALA A 234 -3.84 6.66 17.37
C ALA A 234 -5.22 6.46 16.71
N MET A 235 -5.26 5.76 15.56
CA MET A 235 -6.52 5.46 14.86
C MET A 235 -7.41 4.52 15.67
N LEU A 236 -6.86 3.43 16.18
CA LEU A 236 -7.65 2.37 16.81
C LEU A 236 -7.99 2.69 18.28
N ASP A 237 -7.16 3.43 18.99
CA ASP A 237 -7.48 3.96 20.32
C ASP A 237 -8.60 5.00 20.23
N GLU A 238 -8.60 5.86 19.22
CA GLU A 238 -9.68 6.81 18.97
C GLU A 238 -10.99 6.09 18.66
N PHE A 239 -10.94 4.96 17.91
CA PHE A 239 -12.11 4.12 17.69
C PHE A 239 -12.70 3.63 19.02
N LEU A 240 -11.87 3.03 19.88
CA LEU A 240 -12.30 2.50 21.17
C LEU A 240 -12.85 3.62 22.08
N ARG A 241 -12.24 4.80 22.05
CA ARG A 241 -12.71 5.97 22.80
C ARG A 241 -14.10 6.42 22.34
N ARG A 242 -14.33 6.50 21.02
CA ARG A 242 -15.65 6.85 20.46
C ARG A 242 -16.70 5.79 20.77
N GLU A 243 -16.35 4.53 20.64
CA GLU A 243 -17.24 3.39 20.95
C GLU A 243 -17.68 3.43 22.42
N ALA A 244 -16.75 3.63 23.37
CA ALA A 244 -17.04 3.75 24.79
C ALA A 244 -17.92 4.97 25.15
N ALA A 245 -17.80 6.07 24.39
CA ALA A 245 -18.62 7.26 24.55
C ALA A 245 -20.04 7.14 23.93
N GLY A 246 -20.39 5.98 23.34
CA GLY A 246 -21.66 5.79 22.62
C GLY A 246 -21.79 6.66 21.36
N GLY A 247 -20.69 7.25 20.91
CA GLY A 247 -20.65 8.16 19.78
C GLY A 247 -20.65 7.47 18.44
N THR A 248 -21.30 8.09 17.46
CA THR A 248 -21.39 7.61 16.08
C THR A 248 -20.92 8.65 15.07
N ASP A 249 -20.48 9.81 15.52
CA ASP A 249 -20.19 10.92 14.62
C ASP A 249 -18.82 10.73 13.95
N VAL A 250 -18.84 10.57 12.63
CA VAL A 250 -17.70 10.64 11.75
C VAL A 250 -17.51 12.11 11.38
N SER A 251 -16.43 12.72 11.84
CA SER A 251 -16.03 14.03 11.31
C SER A 251 -15.54 13.86 9.87
N SER A 252 -15.56 14.91 9.07
CA SER A 252 -15.09 14.90 7.69
C SER A 252 -13.55 14.76 7.65
N GLY A 253 -13.05 13.53 7.81
CA GLY A 253 -11.63 13.22 7.75
C GLY A 253 -10.99 13.59 6.42
N ASN A 254 -9.81 14.19 6.46
CA ASN A 254 -9.01 14.50 5.28
C ASN A 254 -8.09 13.34 4.92
N ILE A 255 -8.13 12.95 3.65
CA ILE A 255 -7.15 12.05 3.04
C ILE A 255 -6.20 12.91 2.20
N GLY A 256 -4.91 12.76 2.40
CA GLY A 256 -3.89 13.41 1.58
C GLY A 256 -3.55 14.83 2.03
N SER A 257 -2.42 14.94 2.68
CA SER A 257 -1.55 16.11 2.71
C SER A 257 -0.20 15.66 3.26
N GLY A 258 0.80 15.75 2.42
CA GLY A 258 2.10 15.14 2.54
C GLY A 258 2.85 15.31 3.86
N GLY A 259 3.86 14.51 3.99
CA GLY A 259 4.88 14.49 5.03
C GLY A 259 4.83 13.22 5.91
N TYR A 260 5.98 12.57 6.01
CA TYR A 260 6.31 11.68 7.12
C TYR A 260 6.59 12.50 8.36
#